data_fda1de4ec49546cd007680d1ded652fd
#
_entry.id   fda1de4ec49546cd007680d1ded652fd
#
_cell.length_a   1.000
_cell.length_b   1.000
_cell.length_c   1.000
_cell.angle_alpha   90.00
_cell.angle_beta   90.00
_cell.angle_gamma   90.00
#
_symmetry.space_group_name_H-M   'P 1'
#
loop_
_entity.id
_entity.type
_entity.pdbx_description
1 polymer ?
#
loop_
_entity_poly.entity_id
_entity_poly.type
_entity_poly.pdbx_seq_one_letter_code
_entity_poly.pdbx_strand_id
1 'polypeptide(L)'
;MLTAKKIYTQIKNITVNIIETGLCEDQNFPFLKELSEGIKEVGVHPCDNNVFLKSIPYKEMYSELCAKRTFNIKMIDGALIQMQYRFREDRLESHRLSFFPAPDLEIFQSEPELYLEDEIYSDILDRRVVSVPLRFNFDMERIIKGRR
;
A
#
# COMPACT_ATOMS: atom_id res chain seq x y z
N MET A 1 0.04 -16.24 18.33
CA MET A 1 0.91 -15.06 18.44
C MET A 1 1.28 -14.54 17.05
N LEU A 2 1.17 -13.25 16.84
CA LEU A 2 1.49 -12.62 15.56
C LEU A 2 3.01 -12.52 15.40
N THR A 3 3.56 -13.10 14.34
CA THR A 3 5.00 -13.08 14.06
C THR A 3 5.27 -12.47 12.68
N ALA A 4 6.49 -12.03 12.44
CA ALA A 4 6.89 -11.51 11.14
C ALA A 4 6.65 -12.51 10.02
N LYS A 5 6.95 -13.79 10.26
CA LYS A 5 6.73 -14.86 9.28
C LYS A 5 5.25 -15.06 8.96
N LYS A 6 4.37 -14.98 9.97
CA LYS A 6 2.93 -15.09 9.76
C LYS A 6 2.39 -13.94 8.93
N ILE A 7 2.82 -12.71 9.23
CA ILE A 7 2.44 -11.52 8.45
C ILE A 7 2.95 -11.64 7.03
N TYR A 8 4.19 -12.03 6.84
CA TYR A 8 4.76 -12.26 5.51
C TYR A 8 3.88 -13.22 4.69
N THR A 9 3.52 -14.35 5.28
CA THR A 9 2.68 -15.36 4.64
C THR A 9 1.28 -14.80 4.32
N GLN A 10 0.68 -14.05 5.23
CA GLN A 10 -0.63 -13.43 5.02
C GLN A 10 -0.61 -12.40 3.89
N ILE A 11 0.39 -11.53 3.85
CA ILE A 11 0.51 -10.53 2.78
C ILE A 11 0.73 -11.22 1.43
N LYS A 12 1.56 -12.26 1.40
CA LYS A 12 1.77 -13.06 0.19
C LYS A 12 0.45 -13.68 -0.30
N ASN A 13 -0.34 -14.26 0.60
CA ASN A 13 -1.62 -14.87 0.25
C ASN A 13 -2.64 -13.82 -0.23
N ILE A 14 -2.70 -12.67 0.42
CA ILE A 14 -3.56 -11.55 -0.01
C ILE A 14 -3.16 -11.11 -1.41
N THR A 15 -1.87 -10.97 -1.68
CA THR A 15 -1.36 -10.58 -3.00
C THR A 15 -1.80 -11.58 -4.07
N VAL A 16 -1.64 -12.87 -3.83
CA VAL A 16 -2.08 -13.92 -4.75
C VAL A 16 -3.60 -13.85 -4.98
N ASN A 17 -4.38 -13.71 -3.91
CA ASN A 17 -5.83 -13.64 -4.01
C ASN A 17 -6.29 -12.44 -4.85
N ILE A 18 -5.66 -11.29 -4.69
CA ILE A 18 -5.99 -10.09 -5.47
C ILE A 18 -5.61 -10.28 -6.94
N ILE A 19 -4.46 -10.88 -7.22
CA ILE A 19 -4.07 -11.21 -8.60
C ILE A 19 -5.13 -12.11 -9.26
N GLU A 20 -5.63 -13.11 -8.54
CA GLU A 20 -6.65 -14.04 -9.05
C GLU A 20 -7.98 -13.36 -9.36
N THR A 21 -8.29 -12.24 -8.71
CA THR A 21 -9.52 -11.48 -9.02
C THR A 21 -9.46 -10.76 -10.37
N GLY A 22 -8.27 -10.61 -10.96
CA GLY A 22 -8.08 -9.82 -12.19
C GLY A 22 -8.07 -8.31 -11.97
N LEU A 23 -8.12 -7.84 -10.71
CA LEU A 23 -8.18 -6.42 -10.36
C LEU A 23 -6.80 -5.80 -10.13
N CYS A 24 -5.74 -6.57 -10.27
CA CYS A 24 -4.37 -6.15 -10.06
C CYS A 24 -3.69 -5.86 -11.39
N GLU A 25 -3.17 -4.66 -11.57
CA GLU A 25 -2.38 -4.26 -12.73
C GLU A 25 -0.91 -4.62 -12.54
N ASP A 26 -0.37 -4.40 -11.35
CA ASP A 26 1.02 -4.67 -11.00
C ASP A 26 1.13 -5.02 -9.52
N GLN A 27 2.14 -5.80 -9.18
CA GLN A 27 2.35 -6.24 -7.81
C GLN A 27 3.82 -6.39 -7.48
N ASN A 28 4.14 -6.21 -6.20
CA ASN A 28 5.41 -6.58 -5.61
C ASN A 28 5.13 -7.54 -4.46
N PHE A 29 5.63 -8.75 -4.54
CA PHE A 29 5.51 -9.68 -3.43
C PHE A 29 6.27 -9.15 -2.22
N PRO A 30 5.76 -9.39 -1.00
CA PRO A 30 6.41 -8.89 0.19
C PRO A 30 7.78 -9.55 0.39
N PHE A 31 8.65 -8.87 1.10
CA PHE A 31 9.88 -9.45 1.60
C PHE A 31 9.89 -9.44 3.12
N LEU A 32 10.67 -10.34 3.68
CA LEU A 32 10.96 -10.40 5.11
C LEU A 32 12.46 -10.15 5.27
N LYS A 33 12.79 -9.05 5.94
CA LYS A 33 14.19 -8.64 6.11
C LYS A 33 14.50 -8.41 7.58
N GLU A 34 15.62 -8.93 8.02
CA GLU A 34 16.20 -8.59 9.32
C GLU A 34 17.08 -7.35 9.14
N LEU A 35 16.72 -6.23 9.79
CA LEU A 35 17.43 -4.97 9.68
C LEU A 35 18.62 -4.91 10.63
N SER A 36 18.44 -5.42 11.85
CA SER A 36 19.44 -5.54 12.88
C SER A 36 19.03 -6.65 13.82
N GLU A 37 19.85 -6.97 14.82
CA GLU A 37 19.51 -8.02 15.77
C GLU A 37 18.14 -7.79 16.41
N GLY A 38 17.24 -8.76 16.24
CA GLY A 38 15.90 -8.71 16.81
C GLY A 38 14.89 -7.83 16.08
N ILE A 39 15.30 -7.08 15.04
CA ILE A 39 14.39 -6.21 14.29
C ILE A 39 14.15 -6.80 12.91
N LYS A 40 12.88 -7.09 12.62
CA LYS A 40 12.45 -7.62 11.32
C LYS A 40 11.42 -6.69 10.70
N GLU A 41 11.48 -6.55 9.38
CA GLU A 41 10.54 -5.75 8.59
C GLU A 41 9.92 -6.61 7.50
N VAL A 42 8.60 -6.47 7.34
CA VAL A 42 7.83 -7.16 6.31
C VAL A 42 7.12 -6.09 5.48
N GLY A 43 7.22 -6.20 4.16
CA GLY A 43 6.54 -5.27 3.27
C GLY A 43 7.17 -5.16 1.90
N VAL A 44 7.05 -4.01 1.29
CA VAL A 44 7.76 -3.66 0.05
C VAL A 44 9.15 -3.16 0.37
N HIS A 45 10.00 -3.10 -0.65
CA HIS A 45 11.33 -2.49 -0.54
C HIS A 45 11.26 -1.16 0.19
N PRO A 46 12.26 -0.86 1.05
CA PRO A 46 12.20 0.31 1.89
C PRO A 46 11.90 1.53 1.03
N CYS A 47 10.70 2.04 1.25
CA CYS A 47 10.33 3.33 0.74
C CYS A 47 11.36 4.31 1.25
N ASP A 48 11.95 5.07 0.36
CA ASP A 48 12.66 6.24 0.77
C ASP A 48 11.63 7.10 1.51
N ASN A 49 11.71 7.09 2.85
CA ASN A 49 10.79 7.85 3.70
C ASN A 49 10.76 9.33 3.34
N ASN A 50 11.73 9.81 2.58
CA ASN A 50 11.79 11.17 2.09
C ASN A 50 10.59 11.56 1.22
N VAL A 51 9.97 10.60 0.50
CA VAL A 51 8.77 10.88 -0.31
C VAL A 51 7.63 11.37 0.57
N PHE A 52 7.48 10.81 1.77
CA PHE A 52 6.39 11.17 2.70
C PHE A 52 6.72 12.37 3.58
N LEU A 53 8.00 12.69 3.73
CA LEU A 53 8.46 13.82 4.55
C LEU A 53 8.51 15.12 3.76
N LYS A 54 8.53 15.04 2.44
CA LYS A 54 8.49 16.21 1.57
C LYS A 54 7.06 16.74 1.49
N SER A 55 6.91 18.04 1.66
CA SER A 55 5.64 18.73 1.43
C SER A 55 5.46 18.93 -0.08
N ILE A 56 5.16 17.85 -0.79
CA ILE A 56 4.90 17.86 -2.22
C ILE A 56 3.41 17.62 -2.51
N PRO A 57 2.88 18.11 -3.63
CA PRO A 57 1.52 17.82 -4.04
C PRO A 57 1.29 16.32 -4.17
N TYR A 58 0.08 15.88 -3.83
CA TYR A 58 -0.29 14.46 -3.88
C TYR A 58 -0.01 13.83 -5.25
N LYS A 59 -0.30 14.55 -6.33
CA LYS A 59 -0.06 14.06 -7.69
C LYS A 59 1.43 13.72 -7.93
N GLU A 60 2.34 14.53 -7.42
CA GLU A 60 3.78 14.28 -7.52
C GLU A 60 4.20 13.11 -6.65
N MET A 61 3.67 13.02 -5.44
CA MET A 61 3.93 11.89 -4.54
C MET A 61 3.47 10.58 -5.17
N TYR A 62 2.26 10.54 -5.71
CA TYR A 62 1.73 9.37 -6.40
C TYR A 62 2.61 8.97 -7.59
N SER A 63 3.04 9.94 -8.40
CA SER A 63 3.92 9.69 -9.54
C SER A 63 5.26 9.09 -9.12
N GLU A 64 5.84 9.57 -8.03
CA GLU A 64 7.08 9.00 -7.48
C GLU A 64 6.88 7.56 -6.98
N LEU A 65 5.77 7.30 -6.30
CA LEU A 65 5.46 5.95 -5.83
C LEU A 65 5.32 4.96 -7.00
N CYS A 66 4.69 5.39 -8.08
CA CYS A 66 4.59 4.59 -9.30
C CYS A 66 5.93 4.38 -9.97
N ALA A 67 6.73 5.44 -10.13
CA ALA A 67 8.03 5.38 -10.80
C ALA A 67 9.01 4.46 -10.06
N LYS A 68 9.02 4.52 -8.73
CA LYS A 68 9.86 3.68 -7.88
C LYS A 68 9.23 2.33 -7.55
N ARG A 69 7.99 2.11 -7.98
CA ARG A 69 7.21 0.90 -7.69
C ARG A 69 7.15 0.62 -6.19
N THR A 70 6.89 1.65 -5.39
CA THR A 70 6.84 1.56 -3.92
C THR A 70 5.43 1.19 -3.46
N PHE A 71 4.97 0.01 -3.83
CA PHE A 71 3.65 -0.51 -3.48
C PHE A 71 3.69 -2.04 -3.45
N ASN A 72 2.79 -2.64 -2.66
CA ASN A 72 2.54 -4.08 -2.73
C ASN A 72 1.65 -4.40 -3.92
N ILE A 73 0.61 -3.61 -4.13
CA ILE A 73 -0.38 -3.84 -5.16
C ILE A 73 -0.72 -2.52 -5.83
N LYS A 74 -0.76 -2.54 -7.17
CA LYS A 74 -1.36 -1.49 -7.98
C LYS A 74 -2.62 -2.07 -8.62
N MET A 75 -3.75 -1.45 -8.31
CA MET A 75 -5.05 -1.85 -8.84
C MET A 75 -5.23 -1.33 -10.27
N ILE A 76 -6.19 -1.91 -11.00
CA ILE A 76 -6.45 -1.51 -12.39
C ILE A 76 -6.94 -0.06 -12.52
N ASP A 77 -7.56 0.51 -11.47
CA ASP A 77 -7.93 1.92 -11.42
C ASP A 77 -6.77 2.85 -11.03
N GLY A 78 -5.58 2.29 -10.86
CA GLY A 78 -4.38 3.02 -10.47
C GLY A 78 -4.18 3.14 -8.97
N ALA A 79 -5.11 2.68 -8.13
CA ALA A 79 -4.96 2.74 -6.69
C ALA A 79 -3.76 1.90 -6.23
N LEU A 80 -2.97 2.45 -5.32
CA LEU A 80 -1.81 1.79 -4.75
C LEU A 80 -2.11 1.36 -3.31
N ILE A 81 -1.70 0.14 -2.97
CA ILE A 81 -1.82 -0.39 -1.61
C ILE A 81 -0.42 -0.69 -1.09
N GLN A 82 -0.12 -0.16 0.09
CA GLN A 82 1.13 -0.44 0.80
C GLN A 82 0.83 -1.07 2.15
N MET A 83 1.58 -2.10 2.49
CA MET A 83 1.50 -2.78 3.77
C MET A 83 2.92 -2.97 4.30
N GLN A 84 3.22 -2.36 5.45
CA GLN A 84 4.52 -2.46 6.11
C GLN A 84 4.34 -2.77 7.58
N TYR A 85 5.15 -3.70 8.08
CA TYR A 85 5.11 -4.15 9.46
C TYR A 85 6.53 -4.25 9.98
N ARG A 86 6.74 -3.75 11.20
CA ARG A 86 8.02 -3.87 11.89
C ARG A 86 7.82 -4.63 13.20
N PHE A 87 8.68 -5.59 13.41
CA PHE A 87 8.71 -6.42 14.62
C PHE A 87 10.02 -6.23 15.36
N ARG A 88 9.92 -6.17 16.68
CA ARG A 88 11.08 -6.17 17.57
C ARG A 88 10.90 -7.33 18.54
N GLU A 89 11.85 -8.29 18.52
CA GLU A 89 11.84 -9.46 19.38
C GLU A 89 10.48 -10.18 19.36
N ASP A 90 10.00 -10.51 18.14
CA ASP A 90 8.72 -11.19 17.88
C ASP A 90 7.47 -10.44 18.37
N ARG A 91 7.60 -9.13 18.63
CA ARG A 91 6.46 -8.27 18.94
C ARG A 91 6.27 -7.21 17.87
N LEU A 92 5.02 -6.97 17.52
CA LEU A 92 4.69 -5.90 16.58
C LEU A 92 5.06 -4.54 17.19
N GLU A 93 6.02 -3.86 16.57
CA GLU A 93 6.46 -2.52 16.97
C GLU A 93 5.64 -1.44 16.27
N SER A 94 5.46 -1.58 14.96
CA SER A 94 4.70 -0.63 14.15
C SER A 94 4.15 -1.28 12.90
N HIS A 95 3.07 -0.71 12.38
CA HIS A 95 2.58 -1.05 11.05
C HIS A 95 2.09 0.20 10.32
N ARG A 96 2.09 0.10 9.01
CA ARG A 96 1.53 1.12 8.13
C ARG A 96 0.73 0.42 7.03
N LEU A 97 -0.53 0.76 6.95
CA LEU A 97 -1.42 0.38 5.85
C LEU A 97 -1.83 1.64 5.14
N SER A 98 -1.51 1.75 3.85
CA SER A 98 -1.80 2.95 3.07
C SER A 98 -2.54 2.59 1.79
N PHE A 99 -3.52 3.39 1.45
CA PHE A 99 -4.26 3.33 0.21
C PHE A 99 -4.13 4.67 -0.49
N PHE A 100 -3.57 4.66 -1.70
CA PHE A 100 -3.35 5.86 -2.51
C PHE A 100 -4.14 5.74 -3.80
N PRO A 101 -5.33 6.37 -3.90
CA PRO A 101 -6.09 6.38 -5.14
C PRO A 101 -5.35 7.16 -6.22
N ALA A 102 -5.60 6.84 -7.48
CA ALA A 102 -5.06 7.63 -8.58
C ALA A 102 -5.60 9.06 -8.50
N PRO A 103 -4.73 10.08 -8.61
CA PRO A 103 -5.15 11.48 -8.48
C PRO A 103 -5.96 11.98 -9.67
N ASP A 104 -5.88 11.29 -10.80
CA ASP A 104 -6.62 11.63 -12.01
C ASP A 104 -7.28 10.34 -12.56
N LEU A 105 -8.59 10.27 -12.38
CA LEU A 105 -9.40 9.15 -12.85
C LEU A 105 -9.91 9.33 -14.28
N GLU A 106 -9.70 10.50 -14.91
CA GLU A 106 -10.17 10.75 -16.28
C GLU A 106 -9.61 9.75 -17.28
N ILE A 107 -8.35 9.36 -17.12
CA ILE A 107 -7.71 8.37 -18.00
C ILE A 107 -8.46 7.04 -17.93
N PHE A 108 -8.84 6.62 -16.74
CA PHE A 108 -9.57 5.37 -16.52
C PHE A 108 -11.04 5.48 -16.96
N GLN A 109 -11.61 6.68 -16.93
CA GLN A 109 -12.98 6.95 -17.35
C GLN A 109 -13.11 7.11 -18.86
N SER A 110 -12.07 7.60 -19.53
CA SER A 110 -12.10 7.79 -21.00
C SER A 110 -11.85 6.51 -21.79
N GLU A 111 -11.28 5.50 -21.16
CA GLU A 111 -11.07 4.18 -21.77
C GLU A 111 -11.79 3.08 -20.98
N PRO A 112 -13.12 3.15 -20.85
CA PRO A 112 -13.86 2.16 -20.09
C PRO A 112 -13.76 0.75 -20.66
N GLU A 113 -13.38 0.61 -21.93
CA GLU A 113 -13.22 -0.69 -22.58
C GLU A 113 -12.11 -1.55 -21.97
N LEU A 114 -11.09 -0.93 -21.36
CA LEU A 114 -10.04 -1.63 -20.61
C LEU A 114 -10.56 -2.27 -19.32
N TYR A 115 -11.71 -1.82 -18.84
CA TYR A 115 -12.31 -2.23 -17.56
C TYR A 115 -13.68 -2.89 -17.74
N LEU A 116 -14.16 -3.02 -18.96
CA LEU A 116 -15.55 -3.38 -19.30
C LEU A 116 -15.91 -4.84 -19.10
N GLU A 117 -14.97 -5.69 -18.78
CA GLU A 117 -15.33 -7.05 -18.38
C GLU A 117 -15.96 -7.09 -16.99
N ASP A 118 -15.93 -5.96 -16.27
CA ASP A 118 -16.50 -5.88 -14.94
C ASP A 118 -17.38 -4.63 -14.82
N GLU A 119 -18.70 -4.83 -14.97
CA GLU A 119 -19.71 -3.77 -14.86
C GLU A 119 -19.62 -3.00 -13.52
N ILE A 120 -19.04 -3.61 -12.50
CA ILE A 120 -18.84 -3.02 -11.17
C ILE A 120 -17.92 -1.79 -11.23
N TYR A 121 -16.95 -1.79 -12.16
CA TYR A 121 -15.98 -0.69 -12.26
C TYR A 121 -16.56 0.58 -12.87
N SER A 122 -17.49 0.48 -13.82
CA SER A 122 -18.10 1.65 -14.42
C SER A 122 -18.92 2.45 -13.42
N ASP A 123 -19.47 1.77 -12.40
CA ASP A 123 -20.27 2.41 -11.35
C ASP A 123 -19.40 3.07 -10.27
N ILE A 124 -18.17 2.60 -10.09
CA ILE A 124 -17.23 3.14 -9.09
C ILE A 124 -16.48 4.37 -9.61
N LEU A 125 -16.28 4.48 -10.92
CA LEU A 125 -15.55 5.58 -11.54
C LEU A 125 -16.47 6.79 -11.78
N ASP A 126 -16.95 7.43 -10.71
CA ASP A 126 -17.66 8.69 -10.82
C ASP A 126 -16.62 9.84 -10.91
N ARG A 127 -16.75 10.68 -11.96
CA ARG A 127 -15.89 11.86 -12.17
C ARG A 127 -15.94 12.86 -11.02
N ARG A 128 -16.96 12.77 -10.18
CA ARG A 128 -17.17 13.64 -9.02
C ARG A 128 -16.50 13.13 -7.75
N VAL A 129 -15.95 11.92 -7.78
CA VAL A 129 -15.25 11.35 -6.62
C VAL A 129 -13.90 12.02 -6.47
N VAL A 130 -13.72 12.72 -5.37
CA VAL A 130 -12.42 13.28 -4.99
C VAL A 130 -11.57 12.16 -4.44
N SER A 131 -10.41 11.93 -5.07
CA SER A 131 -9.47 10.93 -4.61
C SER A 131 -8.81 11.38 -3.31
N VAL A 132 -9.05 10.66 -2.22
CA VAL A 132 -8.47 10.97 -0.90
C VAL A 132 -7.61 9.78 -0.46
N PRO A 133 -6.32 10.01 -0.15
CA PRO A 133 -5.48 8.95 0.38
C PRO A 133 -5.91 8.59 1.81
N LEU A 134 -5.84 7.30 2.12
CA LEU A 134 -6.11 6.77 3.44
C LEU A 134 -4.84 6.13 3.99
N ARG A 135 -4.58 6.37 5.27
CA ARG A 135 -3.44 5.76 5.96
C ARG A 135 -3.82 5.36 7.37
N PHE A 136 -3.51 4.13 7.72
CA PHE A 136 -3.64 3.60 9.07
C PHE A 136 -2.25 3.29 9.61
N ASN A 137 -1.88 3.95 10.69
CA ASN A 137 -0.59 3.76 11.34
C ASN A 137 -0.78 3.27 12.77
N PHE A 138 0.08 2.35 13.18
CA PHE A 138 0.23 1.94 14.56
C PHE A 138 1.71 2.05 14.92
N ASP A 139 2.00 2.62 16.10
CA ASP A 139 3.36 2.77 16.58
C ASP A 139 3.36 2.68 18.11
N MET A 140 3.97 1.63 18.63
CA MET A 140 4.04 1.39 20.08
C MET A 140 4.81 2.48 20.82
N GLU A 141 5.87 3.02 20.24
CA GLU A 141 6.65 4.07 20.87
C GLU A 141 5.84 5.35 21.07
N ARG A 142 5.00 5.71 20.11
CA ARG A 142 4.11 6.87 20.22
C ARG A 142 3.07 6.69 21.31
N ILE A 143 2.53 5.48 21.45
CA ILE A 143 1.56 5.19 22.51
C ILE A 143 2.19 5.34 23.89
N ILE A 144 3.40 4.84 24.07
CA ILE A 144 4.13 4.94 25.34
C ILE A 144 4.46 6.40 25.66
N LYS A 145 4.91 7.18 24.67
CA LYS A 145 5.22 8.61 24.84
C LYS A 145 3.97 9.47 25.06
N GLY A 146 2.86 9.11 24.46
CA GLY A 146 1.58 9.83 24.62
C GLY A 146 0.89 9.63 25.96
N ARG A 147 1.33 8.66 26.77
CA ARG A 147 0.78 8.39 28.10
C ARG A 147 1.51 9.15 29.22
N ARG A 148 2.52 9.90 28.89
CA ARG A 148 3.21 10.80 29.80
C ARG A 148 2.55 12.18 29.72
#